data_f17f7e958cc47c3ec2f19a763d5c3d09
#
_entry.id   f17f7e958cc47c3ec2f19a763d5c3d09
#
_cell.length_a   1.000
_cell.length_b   1.000
_cell.length_c   1.000
_cell.angle_alpha   90.00
_cell.angle_beta   90.00
_cell.angle_gamma   90.00
#
_symmetry.space_group_name_H-M   'P 1'
#
loop_
_entity.id
_entity.type
_entity.pdbx_description
1 polymer ?
#
loop_
_entity_poly.entity_id
_entity_poly.type
_entity_poly.pdbx_seq_one_letter_code
_entity_poly.pdbx_strand_id
1 'polypeptide(L)'
;EQIFDTQFVKVFEAQEDVVIVTNTENPLSTRDDVHLADLVSHPFILMNHGNPYRDQFDRELARQDLSVEPFLELESDTLALKLIRENPEYLSVLPRYTAKMSIHKGNLAIIPVADCQMSQWRQVLYHRNKVITPQIQGMLDVILEVAKKPF
;
A
#
# COMPACT_ATOMS: atom_id res chain seq x y z
N GLU A 1 9.97 5.54 -0.14
CA GLU A 1 11.39 5.92 -0.12
C GLU A 1 11.96 5.78 1.28
N GLN A 2 13.20 5.26 1.40
CA GLN A 2 13.87 5.10 2.70
C GLN A 2 14.50 6.43 3.12
N ILE A 3 14.17 6.90 4.33
CA ILE A 3 14.74 8.16 4.85
C ILE A 3 16.12 7.89 5.46
N PHE A 4 17.13 8.59 4.97
CA PHE A 4 18.53 8.54 5.44
C PHE A 4 19.00 9.90 6.01
N ASP A 5 18.10 10.72 6.53
CA ASP A 5 18.46 12.02 7.07
C ASP A 5 19.15 11.87 8.43
N THR A 6 20.31 12.50 8.59
CA THR A 6 21.11 12.50 9.85
C THR A 6 20.43 13.24 10.99
N GLN A 7 19.41 14.05 10.71
CA GLN A 7 18.62 14.75 11.74
C GLN A 7 17.65 13.82 12.49
N PHE A 8 17.42 12.61 11.97
CA PHE A 8 16.51 11.63 12.57
C PHE A 8 17.24 10.43 13.17
N VAL A 9 16.70 9.94 14.26
CA VAL A 9 17.05 8.63 14.84
C VAL A 9 16.00 7.62 14.40
N LYS A 10 16.42 6.58 13.68
CA LYS A 10 15.58 5.50 13.23
C LYS A 10 15.54 4.41 14.30
N VAL A 11 14.35 4.12 14.83
CA VAL A 11 14.13 3.11 15.87
C VAL A 11 13.46 1.85 15.33
N PHE A 12 12.85 1.94 14.14
CA PHE A 12 12.27 0.79 13.45
C PHE A 12 12.29 1.01 11.94
N GLU A 13 12.48 -0.09 11.22
CA GLU A 13 12.39 -0.12 9.76
C GLU A 13 11.96 -1.51 9.30
N ALA A 14 11.02 -1.56 8.37
CA ALA A 14 10.61 -2.77 7.69
C ALA A 14 10.19 -2.46 6.26
N GLN A 15 10.49 -3.37 5.35
CA GLN A 15 9.96 -3.35 4.00
C GLN A 15 8.55 -3.94 4.01
N GLU A 16 7.64 -3.33 3.29
CA GLU A 16 6.25 -3.75 3.17
C GLU A 16 5.85 -3.82 1.71
N ASP A 17 5.22 -4.92 1.32
CA ASP A 17 4.70 -5.07 -0.03
C ASP A 17 3.57 -4.07 -0.29
N VAL A 18 3.54 -3.59 -1.53
CA VAL A 18 2.42 -2.89 -2.11
C VAL A 18 1.71 -3.85 -3.06
N VAL A 19 0.41 -3.94 -2.96
CA VAL A 19 -0.40 -4.95 -3.66
C VAL A 19 -1.54 -4.32 -4.43
N ILE A 20 -2.00 -5.03 -5.47
CA ILE A 20 -3.22 -4.67 -6.20
C ILE A 20 -4.39 -5.39 -5.54
N VAL A 21 -5.44 -4.64 -5.26
CA VAL A 21 -6.64 -5.13 -4.57
C VAL A 21 -7.88 -4.94 -5.43
N THR A 22 -8.84 -5.83 -5.25
CA THR A 22 -10.16 -5.80 -5.88
C THR A 22 -11.21 -6.40 -4.96
N ASN A 23 -12.45 -6.43 -5.41
CA ASN A 23 -13.54 -7.14 -4.75
C ASN A 23 -13.41 -8.66 -4.97
N THR A 24 -13.84 -9.47 -4.01
CA THR A 24 -13.86 -10.94 -4.13
C THR A 24 -14.73 -11.46 -5.26
N GLU A 25 -15.72 -10.69 -5.71
CA GLU A 25 -16.59 -11.04 -6.85
C GLU A 25 -15.93 -10.72 -8.20
N ASN A 26 -14.81 -9.99 -8.23
CA ASN A 26 -14.07 -9.74 -9.46
C ASN A 26 -13.41 -11.04 -9.95
N PRO A 27 -13.54 -11.44 -11.22
CA PRO A 27 -12.93 -12.67 -11.74
C PRO A 27 -11.41 -12.73 -11.59
N LEU A 28 -10.72 -11.57 -11.54
CA LEU A 28 -9.29 -11.49 -11.33
C LEU A 28 -8.85 -11.96 -9.93
N SER A 29 -9.76 -11.95 -8.95
CA SER A 29 -9.46 -12.35 -7.56
C SER A 29 -9.10 -13.84 -7.42
N THR A 30 -9.48 -14.66 -8.38
CA THR A 30 -9.29 -16.12 -8.38
C THR A 30 -8.33 -16.62 -9.46
N ARG A 31 -7.74 -15.73 -10.25
CA ARG A 31 -6.75 -16.09 -11.26
C ARG A 31 -5.35 -16.17 -10.65
N ASP A 32 -4.58 -17.17 -11.07
CA ASP A 32 -3.20 -17.39 -10.58
C ASP A 32 -2.12 -16.82 -11.51
N ASP A 33 -2.48 -16.47 -12.75
CA ASP A 33 -1.57 -16.06 -13.83
C ASP A 33 -1.86 -14.62 -14.30
N VAL A 34 -2.13 -13.71 -13.40
CA VAL A 34 -2.43 -12.31 -13.74
C VAL A 34 -1.13 -11.56 -14.01
N HIS A 35 -1.06 -10.90 -15.15
CA HIS A 35 0.01 -9.97 -15.52
C HIS A 35 -0.46 -8.51 -15.46
N LEU A 36 0.47 -7.59 -15.34
CA LEU A 36 0.15 -6.17 -15.25
C LEU A 36 -0.63 -5.68 -16.49
N ALA A 37 -0.29 -6.21 -17.66
CA ALA A 37 -0.99 -5.92 -18.92
C ALA A 37 -2.48 -6.33 -18.92
N ASP A 38 -2.86 -7.36 -18.16
CA ASP A 38 -4.27 -7.78 -18.03
C ASP A 38 -5.11 -6.76 -17.28
N LEU A 39 -4.47 -5.91 -16.46
CA LEU A 39 -5.14 -5.02 -15.53
C LEU A 39 -5.37 -3.62 -16.09
N VAL A 40 -4.61 -3.18 -17.09
CA VAL A 40 -4.60 -1.79 -17.57
C VAL A 40 -5.94 -1.31 -18.16
N SER A 41 -6.78 -2.23 -18.60
CA SER A 41 -8.12 -1.94 -19.13
C SER A 41 -9.21 -1.82 -18.04
N HIS A 42 -8.87 -2.15 -16.80
CA HIS A 42 -9.83 -2.08 -15.69
C HIS A 42 -9.87 -0.68 -15.06
N PRO A 43 -10.99 -0.28 -14.48
CA PRO A 43 -11.10 1.02 -13.81
C PRO A 43 -10.34 1.00 -12.47
N PHE A 44 -9.26 1.77 -12.41
CA PHE A 44 -8.47 1.94 -11.19
C PHE A 44 -8.94 3.13 -10.36
N ILE A 45 -9.03 2.91 -9.05
CA ILE A 45 -9.08 3.96 -8.05
C ILE A 45 -7.66 4.09 -7.48
N LEU A 46 -7.00 5.20 -7.73
CA LEU A 46 -5.60 5.41 -7.35
C LEU A 46 -5.45 6.58 -6.37
N MET A 47 -4.38 6.56 -5.60
CA MET A 47 -3.99 7.74 -4.83
C MET A 47 -3.44 8.82 -5.75
N ASN A 48 -3.45 10.07 -5.29
CA ASN A 48 -2.87 11.19 -6.03
C ASN A 48 -1.38 11.00 -6.29
N HIS A 49 -0.87 11.63 -7.34
CA HIS A 49 0.56 11.68 -7.63
C HIS A 49 1.36 12.22 -6.43
N GLY A 50 2.59 11.70 -6.23
CA GLY A 50 3.42 11.98 -5.06
C GLY A 50 3.16 11.06 -3.89
N ASN A 51 2.14 10.21 -3.96
CA ASN A 51 1.97 9.12 -3.01
C ASN A 51 2.97 8.01 -3.34
N PRO A 52 3.77 7.51 -2.36
CA PRO A 52 4.87 6.59 -2.63
C PRO A 52 4.48 5.30 -3.36
N TYR A 53 3.33 4.69 -3.05
CA TYR A 53 2.90 3.47 -3.72
C TYR A 53 2.20 3.73 -5.06
N ARG A 54 1.59 4.90 -5.26
CA ARG A 54 1.13 5.35 -6.57
C ARG A 54 2.33 5.53 -7.51
N ASP A 55 3.35 6.25 -7.07
CA ASP A 55 4.54 6.50 -7.88
C ASP A 55 5.31 5.19 -8.21
N GLN A 56 5.25 4.19 -7.34
CA GLN A 56 5.81 2.88 -7.63
C GLN A 56 5.01 2.13 -8.71
N PHE A 57 3.70 2.17 -8.61
CA PHE A 57 2.81 1.56 -9.60
C PHE A 57 3.04 2.16 -10.99
N ASP A 58 3.09 3.50 -11.06
CA ASP A 58 3.35 4.20 -12.31
C ASP A 58 4.73 3.81 -12.90
N ARG A 59 5.76 3.61 -12.07
CA ARG A 59 7.07 3.13 -12.52
C ARG A 59 7.04 1.69 -13.03
N GLU A 60 6.30 0.80 -12.39
CA GLU A 60 6.16 -0.59 -12.87
C GLU A 60 5.42 -0.65 -14.20
N LEU A 61 4.37 0.16 -14.37
CA LEU A 61 3.69 0.32 -15.66
C LEU A 61 4.66 0.82 -16.73
N ALA A 62 5.39 1.89 -16.45
CA ALA A 62 6.32 2.49 -17.40
C ALA A 62 7.46 1.54 -17.81
N ARG A 63 7.92 0.64 -16.92
CA ARG A 63 8.92 -0.39 -17.25
C ARG A 63 8.45 -1.37 -18.31
N GLN A 64 7.16 -1.54 -18.46
CA GLN A 64 6.53 -2.45 -19.40
C GLN A 64 5.84 -1.72 -20.56
N ASP A 65 6.14 -0.43 -20.73
CA ASP A 65 5.49 0.45 -21.72
C ASP A 65 3.96 0.47 -21.59
N LEU A 66 3.45 0.31 -20.36
CA LEU A 66 2.04 0.36 -20.01
C LEU A 66 1.68 1.69 -19.34
N SER A 67 0.40 2.03 -19.40
CA SER A 67 -0.16 3.18 -18.68
C SER A 67 -1.58 2.88 -18.21
N VAL A 68 -1.96 3.49 -17.10
CA VAL A 68 -3.33 3.44 -16.56
C VAL A 68 -3.80 4.86 -16.35
N GLU A 69 -4.93 5.20 -16.95
CA GLU A 69 -5.64 6.42 -16.59
C GLU A 69 -6.61 6.07 -15.45
N PRO A 70 -6.48 6.67 -14.26
CA PRO A 70 -7.34 6.33 -13.15
C PRO A 70 -8.79 6.74 -13.43
N PHE A 71 -9.73 5.87 -13.11
CA PHE A 71 -11.16 6.20 -13.08
C PHE A 71 -11.45 7.26 -12.00
N LEU A 72 -10.76 7.18 -10.87
CA LEU A 72 -10.88 8.12 -9.77
C LEU A 72 -9.55 8.26 -9.04
N GLU A 73 -9.18 9.49 -8.69
CA GLU A 73 -8.05 9.78 -7.80
C GLU A 73 -8.53 10.22 -6.41
N LEU A 74 -7.88 9.72 -5.37
CA LEU A 74 -8.25 9.93 -3.97
C LEU A 74 -7.00 10.22 -3.11
N GLU A 75 -7.25 10.71 -1.88
CA GLU A 75 -6.24 10.85 -0.83
C GLU A 75 -6.49 9.93 0.38
N SER A 76 -7.46 9.00 0.26
CA SER A 76 -7.89 8.17 1.38
C SER A 76 -8.00 6.70 1.01
N ASP A 77 -7.08 5.89 1.55
CA ASP A 77 -7.12 4.42 1.45
C ASP A 77 -8.45 3.84 1.95
N THR A 78 -9.00 4.41 3.02
CA THR A 78 -10.27 3.95 3.59
C THR A 78 -11.41 4.14 2.62
N LEU A 79 -11.45 5.26 1.90
CA LEU A 79 -12.47 5.51 0.89
C LEU A 79 -12.30 4.60 -0.32
N ALA A 80 -11.05 4.42 -0.79
CA ALA A 80 -10.75 3.48 -1.87
C ALA A 80 -11.24 2.07 -1.54
N LEU A 81 -10.93 1.57 -0.34
CA LEU A 81 -11.36 0.25 0.12
C LEU A 81 -12.89 0.12 0.22
N LYS A 82 -13.57 1.17 0.63
CA LYS A 82 -15.04 1.19 0.66
C LYS A 82 -15.62 1.06 -0.76
N LEU A 83 -15.13 1.86 -1.69
CA LEU A 83 -15.60 1.84 -3.08
C LEU A 83 -15.35 0.49 -3.75
N ILE A 84 -14.19 -0.15 -3.52
CA ILE A 84 -13.88 -1.48 -4.06
C ILE A 84 -14.83 -2.54 -3.51
N ARG A 85 -15.19 -2.49 -2.22
CA ARG A 85 -16.13 -3.45 -1.63
C ARG A 85 -17.53 -3.36 -2.21
N GLU A 86 -17.93 -2.17 -2.60
CA GLU A 86 -19.27 -1.88 -3.13
C GLU A 86 -19.35 -2.05 -4.65
N ASN A 87 -18.18 -2.15 -5.34
CA ASN A 87 -18.11 -2.21 -6.81
C ASN A 87 -17.07 -3.23 -7.28
N PRO A 88 -17.50 -4.42 -7.71
CA PRO A 88 -16.61 -5.53 -8.06
C PRO A 88 -15.62 -5.23 -9.20
N GLU A 89 -15.92 -4.27 -10.06
CA GLU A 89 -15.09 -3.95 -11.23
C GLU A 89 -13.83 -3.12 -10.90
N TYR A 90 -13.79 -2.44 -9.74
CA TYR A 90 -12.69 -1.55 -9.42
C TYR A 90 -11.45 -2.26 -8.88
N LEU A 91 -10.30 -1.72 -9.26
CA LEU A 91 -8.99 -2.08 -8.74
C LEU A 91 -8.38 -0.90 -7.98
N SER A 92 -7.48 -1.19 -7.04
CA SER A 92 -6.64 -0.17 -6.42
C SER A 92 -5.27 -0.72 -6.03
N VAL A 93 -4.33 0.17 -5.76
CA VAL A 93 -2.97 -0.15 -5.31
C VAL A 93 -2.80 0.36 -3.89
N LEU A 94 -2.51 -0.54 -2.96
CA LEU A 94 -2.43 -0.22 -1.54
C LEU A 94 -1.30 -1.00 -0.85
N PRO A 95 -0.78 -0.50 0.29
CA PRO A 95 0.08 -1.30 1.14
C PRO A 95 -0.61 -2.60 1.58
N ARG A 96 0.12 -3.72 1.57
CA ARG A 96 -0.42 -5.04 1.97
C ARG A 96 -1.04 -5.02 3.36
N TYR A 97 -0.45 -4.27 4.29
CA TYR A 97 -0.98 -4.07 5.63
C TYR A 97 -2.39 -3.48 5.61
N THR A 98 -2.58 -2.40 4.86
CA THR A 98 -3.89 -1.73 4.73
C THR A 98 -4.94 -2.69 4.14
N ALA A 99 -4.55 -3.45 3.11
CA ALA A 99 -5.41 -4.46 2.51
C ALA A 99 -5.78 -5.56 3.51
N LYS A 100 -4.81 -6.17 4.19
CA LYS A 100 -5.04 -7.25 5.17
C LYS A 100 -5.94 -6.83 6.33
N MET A 101 -5.73 -5.64 6.89
CA MET A 101 -6.59 -5.10 7.96
C MET A 101 -8.06 -4.96 7.52
N SER A 102 -8.28 -4.93 6.22
CA SER A 102 -9.58 -4.69 5.63
C SER A 102 -10.23 -5.95 5.06
N ILE A 103 -9.47 -7.01 4.76
CA ILE A 103 -9.98 -8.29 4.25
C ILE A 103 -10.98 -8.91 5.23
N HIS A 104 -10.75 -8.80 6.54
CA HIS A 104 -11.67 -9.31 7.56
C HIS A 104 -13.06 -8.67 7.54
N LYS A 105 -13.20 -7.52 6.87
CA LYS A 105 -14.50 -6.86 6.69
C LYS A 105 -15.30 -7.40 5.49
N GLY A 106 -14.74 -8.38 4.78
CA GLY A 106 -15.34 -9.05 3.61
C GLY A 106 -15.19 -8.28 2.30
N ASN A 107 -15.48 -8.96 1.21
CA ASN A 107 -15.53 -8.46 -0.16
C ASN A 107 -14.25 -7.75 -0.65
N LEU A 108 -13.08 -8.19 -0.18
CA LEU A 108 -11.79 -7.67 -0.62
C LEU A 108 -10.81 -8.82 -0.87
N ALA A 109 -10.14 -8.79 -2.02
CA ALA A 109 -9.11 -9.75 -2.40
C ALA A 109 -7.84 -9.04 -2.88
N ILE A 110 -6.69 -9.68 -2.69
CA ILE A 110 -5.41 -9.28 -3.28
C ILE A 110 -5.24 -10.07 -4.57
N ILE A 111 -4.95 -9.39 -5.66
CA ILE A 111 -4.63 -10.03 -6.94
C ILE A 111 -3.13 -10.37 -6.93
N PRO A 112 -2.74 -11.65 -7.09
CA PRO A 112 -1.35 -12.02 -7.27
C PRO A 112 -0.91 -11.66 -8.71
N VAL A 113 -0.08 -10.64 -8.87
CA VAL A 113 0.44 -10.22 -10.19
C VAL A 113 1.84 -10.76 -10.37
N ALA A 114 2.03 -11.56 -11.44
CA ALA A 114 3.24 -12.35 -11.63
C ALA A 114 4.48 -11.51 -12.00
N ASP A 115 4.27 -10.41 -12.71
CA ASP A 115 5.32 -9.55 -13.29
C ASP A 115 5.40 -8.15 -12.66
N CYS A 116 4.81 -7.96 -11.49
CA CYS A 116 4.82 -6.69 -10.77
C CYS A 116 5.20 -6.90 -9.30
N GLN A 117 6.29 -6.28 -8.89
CA GLN A 117 6.73 -6.33 -7.49
C GLN A 117 6.98 -4.91 -6.98
N MET A 118 6.13 -4.50 -6.07
CA MET A 118 6.19 -3.18 -5.44
C MET A 118 6.39 -3.31 -3.93
N SER A 119 7.15 -2.40 -3.36
CA SER A 119 7.35 -2.36 -1.91
C SER A 119 7.63 -0.95 -1.42
N GLN A 120 7.31 -0.68 -0.17
CA GLN A 120 7.62 0.57 0.49
C GLN A 120 8.32 0.33 1.83
N TRP A 121 8.98 1.37 2.34
CA TRP A 121 9.59 1.34 3.66
C TRP A 121 8.62 1.90 4.70
N ARG A 122 8.42 1.15 5.76
CA ARG A 122 7.71 1.57 6.97
C ARG A 122 8.75 1.84 8.03
N GLN A 123 8.81 3.09 8.50
CA GLN A 123 9.85 3.54 9.42
C GLN A 123 9.23 4.27 10.61
N VAL A 124 9.83 4.10 11.78
CA VAL A 124 9.55 4.91 12.97
C VAL A 124 10.80 5.73 13.28
N LEU A 125 10.64 7.03 13.24
CA LEU A 125 11.71 8.00 13.37
C LEU A 125 11.36 9.03 14.44
N TYR A 126 12.36 9.56 15.12
CA TYR A 126 12.22 10.79 15.90
C TYR A 126 13.39 11.73 15.62
N HIS A 127 13.15 13.02 15.77
CA HIS A 127 14.20 14.03 15.54
C HIS A 127 15.31 13.89 16.59
N ARG A 128 16.59 13.90 16.17
CA ARG A 128 17.76 13.67 17.05
C ARG A 128 17.81 14.61 18.26
N ASN A 129 17.39 15.85 18.09
CA ASN A 129 17.38 16.85 19.17
C ASN A 129 16.13 16.74 20.08
N LYS A 130 15.27 15.72 19.87
CA LYS A 130 14.10 15.51 20.72
C LYS A 130 14.54 14.98 22.08
N VAL A 131 14.15 15.68 23.14
CA VAL A 131 14.30 15.17 24.51
C VAL A 131 13.29 14.03 24.70
N ILE A 132 13.79 12.84 24.95
CA ILE A 132 12.96 11.65 25.19
C ILE A 132 12.57 11.64 26.67
N THR A 133 11.34 12.07 26.94
CA THR A 133 10.75 11.96 28.28
C THR A 133 10.22 10.54 28.51
N PRO A 134 9.94 10.13 29.77
CA PRO A 134 9.33 8.82 30.06
C PRO A 134 8.03 8.57 29.29
N GLN A 135 7.22 9.62 29.08
CA GLN A 135 5.97 9.52 28.31
C GLN A 135 6.24 9.24 26.82
N ILE A 136 7.23 9.91 26.22
CA ILE A 136 7.64 9.68 24.83
C ILE A 136 8.23 8.28 24.70
N GLN A 137 9.04 7.85 25.66
CA GLN A 137 9.57 6.48 25.66
C GLN A 137 8.46 5.44 25.73
N GLY A 138 7.50 5.60 26.64
CA GLY A 138 6.35 4.69 26.72
C GLY A 138 5.54 4.62 25.43
N MET A 139 5.34 5.77 24.76
CA MET A 139 4.67 5.81 23.45
C MET A 139 5.49 5.10 22.36
N LEU A 140 6.81 5.29 22.31
CA LEU A 140 7.69 4.60 21.38
C LEU A 140 7.64 3.09 21.60
N ASP A 141 7.64 2.63 22.84
CA ASP A 141 7.57 1.19 23.17
C ASP A 141 6.28 0.56 22.63
N VAL A 142 5.14 1.22 22.81
CA VAL A 142 3.84 0.78 22.26
C VAL A 142 3.86 0.77 20.72
N ILE A 143 4.37 1.83 20.09
CA ILE A 143 4.48 1.91 18.62
C ILE A 143 5.36 0.75 18.10
N LEU A 144 6.49 0.49 18.75
CA LEU A 144 7.42 -0.57 18.35
C LEU A 144 6.83 -1.96 18.54
N GLU A 145 6.06 -2.16 19.61
CA GLU A 145 5.34 -3.42 19.82
C GLU A 145 4.35 -3.70 18.67
N VAL A 146 3.58 -2.68 18.27
CA VAL A 146 2.64 -2.79 17.15
C VAL A 146 3.38 -2.96 15.82
N ALA A 147 4.44 -2.16 15.60
CA ALA A 147 5.17 -2.16 14.34
C ALA A 147 5.90 -3.49 14.04
N LYS A 148 6.30 -4.23 15.08
CA LYS A 148 7.00 -5.52 14.95
C LYS A 148 6.07 -6.71 14.73
N LYS A 149 4.76 -6.55 14.95
CA LYS A 149 3.81 -7.64 14.71
C LYS A 149 3.77 -7.95 13.22
N PRO A 150 3.94 -9.22 12.82
CA PRO A 150 3.71 -9.64 11.44
C PRO A 150 2.22 -9.48 11.11
N PHE A 151 1.94 -8.92 9.98
CA PHE A 151 0.58 -8.72 9.49
C PHE A 151 0.26 -9.67 8.36
#